data_360ed9e6079c68572a8185e325850174
#
_entry.id   360ed9e6079c68572a8185e325850174
#
_cell.length_a   1.000
_cell.length_b   1.000
_cell.length_c   1.000
_cell.angle_alpha   90.00
_cell.angle_beta   90.00
_cell.angle_gamma   90.00
#
_symmetry.space_group_name_H-M   'P 1'
#
loop_
_entity.id
_entity.type
_entity.pdbx_description
1 polymer ?
#
loop_
_entity_poly.entity_id
_entity_poly.type
_entity_poly.pdbx_seq_one_letter_code
_entity_poly.pdbx_strand_id
1 'polypeptide(L)'
;RLISLLENDKPAFGTFVSNGSLDEITESVDLGFDFVIIENEHAGMDFQDLRVSLQFLLDRRRIQAGEINEAYPTPLVRVSPNAEEISNNQWVIKQTLDLGAFGLLIPKLETIEAAQQLVDLCSYPVENVKGDIPSEGKRGWGPKRAARYWGVSIAEYVKSATLWPLDPQGELLIIGICESALGLRNLPDILSQVKGIGAVLVGPGDLAASLGLAGKMNHPTVESAVMKIGQICKDYGVPAA
;
A
#
# COMPACT_ATOMS: atom_id res chain seq x y z
N ARG A 1 9.84 6.53 -5.77
CA ARG A 1 9.13 7.40 -6.74
C ARG A 1 7.77 7.85 -6.20
N LEU A 2 6.87 6.94 -5.84
CA LEU A 2 5.52 7.31 -5.39
C LEU A 2 5.54 8.23 -4.16
N ILE A 3 6.22 7.85 -3.08
CA ILE A 3 6.32 8.67 -1.86
C ILE A 3 6.84 10.07 -2.18
N SER A 4 7.88 10.18 -3.00
CA SER A 4 8.43 11.49 -3.40
C SER A 4 7.42 12.37 -4.16
N LEU A 5 6.50 11.79 -4.92
CA LEU A 5 5.40 12.54 -5.54
C LEU A 5 4.41 13.03 -4.48
N LEU A 6 4.02 12.15 -3.55
CA LEU A 6 3.08 12.47 -2.47
C LEU A 6 3.64 13.57 -1.54
N GLU A 7 4.91 13.49 -1.17
CA GLU A 7 5.59 14.51 -0.35
C GLU A 7 5.62 15.91 -1.00
N ASN A 8 5.65 15.94 -2.33
CA ASN A 8 5.67 17.20 -3.10
C ASN A 8 4.26 17.62 -3.56
N ASP A 9 3.21 17.02 -3.03
CA ASP A 9 1.82 17.28 -3.40
C ASP A 9 1.58 17.20 -4.93
N LYS A 10 2.25 16.22 -5.57
CA LYS A 10 2.14 15.96 -7.00
C LYS A 10 1.23 14.79 -7.27
N PRO A 11 0.44 14.84 -8.36
CA PRO A 11 -0.35 13.70 -8.77
C PRO A 11 0.56 12.52 -9.14
N ALA A 12 0.14 11.31 -8.75
CA ALA A 12 0.77 10.06 -9.14
C ALA A 12 -0.22 9.22 -9.94
N PHE A 13 0.26 8.61 -11.02
CA PHE A 13 -0.55 7.78 -11.90
C PHE A 13 -0.10 6.33 -11.82
N GLY A 14 -1.03 5.43 -11.61
CA GLY A 14 -0.75 4.00 -11.53
C GLY A 14 -1.84 3.14 -12.14
N THR A 15 -1.58 1.85 -12.19
CA THR A 15 -2.52 0.87 -12.71
C THR A 15 -2.54 -0.39 -11.86
N PHE A 16 -3.64 -1.14 -11.95
CA PHE A 16 -3.71 -2.51 -11.47
C PHE A 16 -3.18 -3.45 -12.54
N VAL A 17 -2.43 -4.44 -12.12
CA VAL A 17 -1.95 -5.56 -12.96
C VAL A 17 -2.27 -6.88 -12.27
N SER A 18 -2.66 -7.88 -13.04
CA SER A 18 -2.96 -9.20 -12.49
C SER A 18 -1.68 -9.88 -12.02
N ASN A 19 -1.71 -10.51 -10.85
CA ASN A 19 -0.56 -11.26 -10.35
C ASN A 19 -0.20 -12.40 -11.34
N GLY A 20 1.08 -12.46 -11.74
CA GLY A 20 1.59 -13.42 -12.72
C GLY A 20 1.34 -13.05 -14.19
N SER A 21 0.61 -11.97 -14.50
CA SER A 21 0.46 -11.47 -15.87
C SER A 21 1.69 -10.66 -16.27
N LEU A 22 2.72 -11.35 -16.79
CA LEU A 22 4.00 -10.72 -17.12
C LEU A 22 3.89 -9.71 -18.26
N ASP A 23 2.94 -9.90 -19.17
CA ASP A 23 2.70 -8.96 -20.26
C ASP A 23 2.14 -7.63 -19.73
N GLU A 24 1.10 -7.66 -18.87
CA GLU A 24 0.56 -6.45 -18.22
C GLU A 24 1.63 -5.74 -17.38
N ILE A 25 2.45 -6.49 -16.66
CA ILE A 25 3.51 -5.95 -15.81
C ILE A 25 4.56 -5.24 -16.66
N THR A 26 5.02 -5.86 -17.75
CA THR A 26 6.01 -5.27 -18.66
C THR A 26 5.45 -4.03 -19.35
N GLU A 27 4.20 -4.09 -19.83
CA GLU A 27 3.52 -2.97 -20.45
C GLU A 27 3.39 -1.77 -19.49
N SER A 28 3.14 -2.04 -18.21
CA SER A 28 3.05 -0.98 -17.19
C SER A 28 4.36 -0.20 -17.01
N VAL A 29 5.51 -0.87 -17.19
CA VAL A 29 6.83 -0.22 -17.18
C VAL A 29 7.01 0.65 -18.42
N ASP A 30 6.67 0.13 -19.58
CA ASP A 30 6.83 0.82 -20.87
C ASP A 30 5.92 2.07 -20.98
N LEU A 31 4.72 2.02 -20.37
CA LEU A 31 3.79 3.15 -20.30
C LEU A 31 4.20 4.23 -19.30
N GLY A 32 5.20 3.98 -18.44
CA GLY A 32 5.78 4.99 -17.57
C GLY A 32 4.95 5.36 -16.35
N PHE A 33 4.10 4.45 -15.85
CA PHE A 33 3.37 4.66 -14.60
C PHE A 33 4.29 4.96 -13.41
N ASP A 34 3.78 5.72 -12.45
CA ASP A 34 4.50 6.03 -11.21
C ASP A 34 4.49 4.87 -10.21
N PHE A 35 3.40 4.11 -10.22
CA PHE A 35 3.25 2.92 -9.40
C PHE A 35 2.40 1.87 -10.11
N VAL A 36 2.53 0.62 -9.69
CA VAL A 36 1.63 -0.47 -10.07
C VAL A 36 1.11 -1.16 -8.82
N ILE A 37 -0.12 -1.62 -8.88
CA ILE A 37 -0.75 -2.43 -7.84
C ILE A 37 -0.89 -3.84 -8.38
N ILE A 38 -0.08 -4.77 -7.87
CA ILE A 38 -0.20 -6.19 -8.20
C ILE A 38 -1.40 -6.75 -7.43
N GLU A 39 -2.34 -7.26 -8.19
CA GLU A 39 -3.66 -7.67 -7.71
C GLU A 39 -3.64 -9.09 -7.17
N ASN A 40 -3.85 -9.26 -5.88
CA ASN A 40 -3.94 -10.56 -5.22
C ASN A 40 -5.26 -10.79 -4.47
N GLU A 41 -6.17 -9.82 -4.47
CA GLU A 41 -7.47 -9.98 -3.83
C GLU A 41 -8.43 -10.79 -4.70
N HIS A 42 -8.71 -10.33 -5.92
CA HIS A 42 -9.67 -10.96 -6.82
C HIS A 42 -9.01 -11.82 -7.90
N ALA A 43 -7.75 -11.61 -8.22
CA ALA A 43 -7.04 -12.39 -9.23
C ALA A 43 -6.41 -13.68 -8.67
N GLY A 44 -6.50 -13.88 -7.37
CA GLY A 44 -5.87 -15.01 -6.68
C GLY A 44 -4.46 -14.70 -6.18
N MET A 45 -4.11 -15.30 -5.05
CA MET A 45 -2.86 -15.04 -4.35
C MET A 45 -1.86 -16.17 -4.60
N ASP A 46 -0.77 -15.86 -5.28
CA ASP A 46 0.39 -16.74 -5.44
C ASP A 46 1.69 -15.97 -5.19
N PHE A 47 2.47 -16.41 -4.20
CA PHE A 47 3.74 -15.76 -3.85
C PHE A 47 4.87 -16.04 -4.85
N GLN A 48 4.80 -17.13 -5.62
CA GLN A 48 5.80 -17.38 -6.67
C GLN A 48 5.56 -16.45 -7.85
N ASP A 49 4.30 -16.29 -8.24
CA ASP A 49 3.93 -15.35 -9.29
C ASP A 49 4.24 -13.92 -8.87
N LEU A 50 3.94 -13.52 -7.61
CA LEU A 50 4.32 -12.22 -7.08
C LEU A 50 5.83 -11.99 -7.14
N ARG A 51 6.63 -12.99 -6.77
CA ARG A 51 8.08 -12.91 -6.84
C ARG A 51 8.60 -12.70 -8.25
N VAL A 52 8.00 -13.37 -9.23
CA VAL A 52 8.37 -13.21 -10.65
C VAL A 52 7.91 -11.85 -11.15
N SER A 53 6.68 -11.45 -10.85
CA SER A 53 6.10 -10.15 -11.19
C SER A 53 7.00 -8.99 -10.75
N LEU A 54 7.46 -9.01 -9.52
CA LEU A 54 8.38 -7.99 -8.99
C LEU A 54 9.68 -7.92 -9.80
N GLN A 55 10.23 -9.06 -10.25
CA GLN A 55 11.47 -9.06 -11.06
C GLN A 55 11.25 -8.48 -12.47
N PHE A 56 10.06 -8.68 -13.05
CA PHE A 56 9.73 -8.16 -14.39
C PHE A 56 9.43 -6.66 -14.41
N LEU A 57 9.15 -6.05 -13.26
CA LEU A 57 9.04 -4.59 -13.13
C LEU A 57 10.38 -3.86 -13.28
N LEU A 58 11.52 -4.55 -13.14
CA LEU A 58 12.83 -3.92 -13.16
C LEU A 58 13.32 -3.67 -14.59
N ASP A 59 13.46 -2.41 -14.99
CA ASP A 59 14.17 -2.02 -16.21
C ASP A 59 15.69 -2.08 -15.99
N ARG A 60 16.30 -3.18 -16.42
CA ARG A 60 17.73 -3.43 -16.26
C ARG A 60 18.60 -2.40 -16.95
N ARG A 61 18.15 -1.83 -18.06
CA ARG A 61 18.92 -0.81 -18.79
C ARG A 61 18.99 0.49 -18.02
N ARG A 62 17.86 0.95 -17.46
CA ARG A 62 17.81 2.15 -16.62
C ARG A 62 18.62 1.96 -15.32
N ILE A 63 18.53 0.78 -14.70
CA ILE A 63 19.34 0.45 -13.52
C ILE A 63 20.84 0.57 -13.86
N GLN A 64 21.29 0.02 -15.00
CA GLN A 64 22.67 0.13 -15.44
C GLN A 64 23.11 1.56 -15.76
N ALA A 65 22.16 2.40 -16.21
CA ALA A 65 22.41 3.81 -16.46
C ALA A 65 22.45 4.67 -15.19
N GLY A 66 22.14 4.10 -14.03
CA GLY A 66 22.05 4.82 -12.74
C GLY A 66 20.73 5.59 -12.54
N GLU A 67 19.74 5.36 -13.40
CA GLU A 67 18.42 5.99 -13.37
C GLU A 67 17.47 5.24 -12.40
N ILE A 68 17.91 4.99 -11.18
CA ILE A 68 17.25 4.06 -10.24
C ILE A 68 15.82 4.51 -9.91
N ASN A 69 15.61 5.82 -9.70
CA ASN A 69 14.30 6.36 -9.35
C ASN A 69 13.28 6.30 -10.50
N GLU A 70 13.74 6.06 -11.71
CA GLU A 70 12.91 5.97 -12.94
C GLU A 70 12.90 4.56 -13.52
N ALA A 71 13.67 3.65 -12.92
CA ALA A 71 13.93 2.32 -13.47
C ALA A 71 12.69 1.40 -13.43
N TYR A 72 11.71 1.72 -12.61
CA TYR A 72 10.47 0.95 -12.49
C TYR A 72 9.39 1.73 -11.75
N PRO A 73 8.10 1.46 -12.00
CA PRO A 73 7.01 1.97 -11.18
C PRO A 73 7.10 1.38 -9.77
N THR A 74 6.71 2.16 -8.75
CA THR A 74 6.70 1.67 -7.36
C THR A 74 5.76 0.48 -7.21
N PRO A 75 6.23 -0.74 -6.87
CA PRO A 75 5.37 -1.90 -6.75
C PRO A 75 4.64 -1.92 -5.41
N LEU A 76 3.33 -1.84 -5.49
CA LEU A 76 2.40 -2.06 -4.39
C LEU A 76 1.68 -3.38 -4.61
N VAL A 77 1.17 -3.99 -3.55
CA VAL A 77 0.42 -5.24 -3.63
C VAL A 77 -0.91 -5.08 -2.93
N ARG A 78 -2.02 -5.31 -3.67
CA ARG A 78 -3.31 -5.47 -3.03
C ARG A 78 -3.40 -6.90 -2.49
N VAL A 79 -3.56 -7.03 -1.18
CA VAL A 79 -3.58 -8.34 -0.51
C VAL A 79 -5.00 -8.86 -0.35
N SER A 80 -5.15 -10.19 -0.32
CA SER A 80 -6.45 -10.85 -0.21
C SER A 80 -7.19 -10.60 1.11
N PRO A 81 -6.52 -10.67 2.30
CA PRO A 81 -7.21 -10.42 3.54
C PRO A 81 -7.58 -8.94 3.68
N ASN A 82 -8.83 -8.68 4.00
CA ASN A 82 -9.25 -7.33 4.39
C ASN A 82 -8.67 -6.95 5.78
N ALA A 83 -8.80 -5.67 6.15
CA ALA A 83 -8.19 -5.16 7.37
C ALA A 83 -8.61 -5.92 8.64
N GLU A 84 -9.85 -6.41 8.74
CA GLU A 84 -10.31 -7.16 9.90
C GLU A 84 -9.78 -8.61 9.96
N GLU A 85 -9.49 -9.20 8.79
CA GLU A 85 -8.97 -10.56 8.69
C GLU A 85 -7.46 -10.65 8.93
N ILE A 86 -6.76 -9.53 8.92
CA ILE A 86 -5.29 -9.46 9.04
C ILE A 86 -4.80 -10.10 10.32
N SER A 87 -5.53 -10.01 11.43
CA SER A 87 -5.15 -10.63 12.70
C SER A 87 -4.88 -12.13 12.57
N ASN A 88 -5.65 -12.82 11.74
CA ASN A 88 -5.54 -14.25 11.48
C ASN A 88 -4.65 -14.57 10.25
N ASN A 89 -4.32 -13.57 9.44
CA ASN A 89 -3.59 -13.72 8.17
C ASN A 89 -2.29 -12.90 8.14
N GLN A 90 -1.66 -12.66 9.28
CA GLN A 90 -0.42 -11.89 9.40
C GLN A 90 0.71 -12.37 8.46
N TRP A 91 0.73 -13.68 8.17
CA TRP A 91 1.70 -14.29 7.27
C TRP A 91 1.64 -13.72 5.85
N VAL A 92 0.48 -13.25 5.39
CA VAL A 92 0.31 -12.62 4.08
C VAL A 92 1.10 -11.32 4.03
N ILE A 93 0.92 -10.44 5.02
CA ILE A 93 1.66 -9.17 5.13
C ILE A 93 3.16 -9.43 5.15
N LYS A 94 3.59 -10.32 6.05
CA LYS A 94 5.00 -10.66 6.22
C LYS A 94 5.61 -11.18 4.92
N GLN A 95 4.98 -12.17 4.28
CA GLN A 95 5.55 -12.76 3.06
C GLN A 95 5.56 -11.79 1.88
N THR A 96 4.52 -10.96 1.72
CA THR A 96 4.48 -9.93 0.68
C THR A 96 5.63 -8.92 0.84
N LEU A 97 5.83 -8.41 2.05
CA LEU A 97 6.93 -7.48 2.33
C LEU A 97 8.31 -8.14 2.24
N ASP A 98 8.45 -9.42 2.63
CA ASP A 98 9.70 -10.17 2.52
C ASP A 98 10.09 -10.48 1.07
N LEU A 99 9.16 -10.40 0.12
CA LEU A 99 9.44 -10.47 -1.31
C LEU A 99 9.93 -9.14 -1.89
N GLY A 100 9.71 -8.03 -1.21
CA GLY A 100 10.25 -6.72 -1.60
C GLY A 100 9.23 -5.70 -2.09
N ALA A 101 7.93 -5.93 -1.89
CA ALA A 101 6.92 -4.90 -2.16
C ALA A 101 7.24 -3.61 -1.38
N PHE A 102 7.03 -2.46 -2.01
CA PHE A 102 7.22 -1.14 -1.40
C PHE A 102 5.97 -0.62 -0.68
N GLY A 103 4.91 -1.38 -0.70
CA GLY A 103 3.70 -1.05 0.05
C GLY A 103 2.58 -2.04 -0.19
N LEU A 104 1.54 -1.84 0.59
CA LEU A 104 0.36 -2.69 0.62
C LEU A 104 -0.89 -1.86 0.38
N LEU A 105 -1.79 -2.38 -0.42
CA LEU A 105 -3.15 -1.91 -0.55
C LEU A 105 -4.07 -2.86 0.20
N ILE A 106 -4.78 -2.33 1.20
CA ILE A 106 -5.55 -3.13 2.15
C ILE A 106 -7.05 -2.87 1.98
N PRO A 107 -7.82 -3.89 1.55
CA PRO A 107 -9.27 -3.78 1.44
C PRO A 107 -9.95 -3.48 2.78
N LYS A 108 -11.08 -2.79 2.75
CA LYS A 108 -12.00 -2.56 3.88
C LYS A 108 -11.31 -2.06 5.15
N LEU A 109 -10.65 -0.91 5.06
CA LEU A 109 -10.13 -0.22 6.24
C LEU A 109 -11.29 0.42 6.99
N GLU A 110 -11.78 -0.24 8.05
CA GLU A 110 -13.04 0.11 8.71
C GLU A 110 -12.92 0.47 10.18
N THR A 111 -11.86 0.00 10.89
CA THR A 111 -11.70 0.22 12.33
C THR A 111 -10.31 0.74 12.69
N ILE A 112 -10.23 1.44 13.83
CA ILE A 112 -8.97 1.96 14.39
C ILE A 112 -8.05 0.78 14.74
N GLU A 113 -8.61 -0.26 15.34
CA GLU A 113 -7.88 -1.45 15.80
C GLU A 113 -7.23 -2.18 14.63
N ALA A 114 -7.97 -2.38 13.53
CA ALA A 114 -7.44 -3.01 12.32
C ALA A 114 -6.35 -2.14 11.66
N ALA A 115 -6.55 -0.83 11.61
CA ALA A 115 -5.55 0.10 11.08
C ALA A 115 -4.27 0.09 11.91
N GLN A 116 -4.36 0.12 13.24
CA GLN A 116 -3.20 0.07 14.13
C GLN A 116 -2.47 -1.27 14.01
N GLN A 117 -3.21 -2.37 13.99
CA GLN A 117 -2.63 -3.70 13.81
C GLN A 117 -1.86 -3.82 12.49
N LEU A 118 -2.37 -3.22 11.42
CA LEU A 118 -1.70 -3.20 10.13
C LEU A 118 -0.36 -2.46 10.20
N VAL A 119 -0.33 -1.29 10.85
CA VAL A 119 0.90 -0.53 11.10
C VAL A 119 1.91 -1.36 11.89
N ASP A 120 1.47 -2.01 12.96
CA ASP A 120 2.33 -2.88 13.78
C ASP A 120 2.95 -4.02 12.97
N LEU A 121 2.14 -4.69 12.13
CA LEU A 121 2.58 -5.84 11.32
C LEU A 121 3.53 -5.47 10.18
N CYS A 122 3.47 -4.22 9.71
CA CYS A 122 4.40 -3.72 8.70
C CYS A 122 5.71 -3.21 9.28
N SER A 123 5.76 -2.96 10.60
CA SER A 123 6.90 -2.37 11.29
C SER A 123 7.75 -3.41 11.99
N TYR A 124 9.08 -3.34 11.84
CA TYR A 124 10.01 -4.13 12.65
C TYR A 124 10.03 -3.61 14.09
N PRO A 125 10.21 -4.50 15.08
CA PRO A 125 10.50 -4.07 16.45
C PRO A 125 11.75 -3.18 16.49
N VAL A 126 11.67 -2.04 17.17
CA VAL A 126 12.78 -1.10 17.30
C VAL A 126 13.25 -1.07 18.75
N GLU A 127 14.55 -1.22 18.99
CA GLU A 127 15.16 -1.02 20.30
C GLU A 127 15.21 0.48 20.64
N ASN A 128 14.75 0.87 21.83
CA ASN A 128 14.84 2.23 22.35
C ASN A 128 14.19 3.34 21.51
N VAL A 129 12.90 3.23 21.31
CA VAL A 129 12.14 4.33 20.73
C VAL A 129 12.09 5.51 21.71
N LYS A 130 13.02 6.45 21.55
CA LYS A 130 12.89 7.80 22.13
C LYS A 130 12.13 8.65 21.12
N GLY A 131 10.84 8.79 21.28
CA GLY A 131 9.98 9.61 20.43
C GLY A 131 8.58 9.02 20.27
N ASP A 132 7.74 9.76 19.58
CA ASP A 132 6.32 9.46 19.38
C ASP A 132 6.03 8.36 18.33
N ILE A 133 6.90 7.35 18.17
CA ILE A 133 6.59 6.20 17.31
C ILE A 133 5.72 5.24 18.13
N PRO A 134 4.40 5.18 17.87
CA PRO A 134 3.46 4.49 18.77
C PRO A 134 3.43 2.96 18.62
N SER A 135 4.17 2.39 17.65
CA SER A 135 4.10 0.97 17.31
C SER A 135 5.26 0.19 17.91
N GLU A 136 4.96 -0.90 18.62
CA GLU A 136 5.96 -1.86 19.10
C GLU A 136 6.56 -2.72 17.97
N GLY A 137 6.06 -2.60 16.74
CA GLY A 137 6.46 -3.37 15.57
C GLY A 137 6.30 -4.88 15.77
N LYS A 138 5.51 -5.51 14.92
CA LYS A 138 5.23 -6.97 14.99
C LYS A 138 5.67 -7.72 13.75
N ARG A 139 6.36 -7.04 12.83
CA ARG A 139 6.86 -7.66 11.60
C ARG A 139 7.89 -8.74 11.92
N GLY A 140 7.64 -9.97 11.44
CA GLY A 140 8.57 -11.07 11.57
C GLY A 140 9.86 -10.85 10.77
N TRP A 141 10.97 -11.42 11.26
CA TRP A 141 12.30 -11.21 10.68
C TRP A 141 12.54 -12.09 9.45
N GLY A 142 12.58 -11.48 8.25
CA GLY A 142 12.85 -12.16 6.98
C GLY A 142 13.41 -11.23 5.89
N PRO A 143 14.30 -10.25 6.18
CA PRO A 143 14.61 -9.13 5.29
C PRO A 143 15.46 -9.51 4.07
N LYS A 144 16.08 -10.69 4.04
CA LYS A 144 17.14 -11.03 3.06
C LYS A 144 16.70 -10.92 1.60
N ARG A 145 15.48 -11.36 1.27
CA ARG A 145 14.98 -11.34 -0.12
C ARG A 145 14.61 -9.92 -0.53
N ALA A 146 13.90 -9.20 0.36
CA ALA A 146 13.51 -7.83 0.13
C ALA A 146 14.72 -6.91 -0.02
N ALA A 147 15.72 -7.01 0.87
CA ALA A 147 16.96 -6.26 0.76
C ALA A 147 17.67 -6.51 -0.58
N ARG A 148 17.71 -7.78 -1.03
CA ARG A 148 18.28 -8.11 -2.36
C ARG A 148 17.49 -7.50 -3.50
N TYR A 149 16.15 -7.50 -3.41
CA TYR A 149 15.29 -6.91 -4.44
C TYR A 149 15.47 -5.39 -4.49
N TRP A 150 15.55 -4.73 -3.33
CA TRP A 150 15.81 -3.29 -3.22
C TRP A 150 17.25 -2.89 -3.61
N GLY A 151 18.16 -3.87 -3.76
CA GLY A 151 19.55 -3.61 -4.11
C GLY A 151 20.39 -3.03 -2.97
N VAL A 152 20.01 -3.27 -1.72
CA VAL A 152 20.65 -2.73 -0.51
C VAL A 152 21.10 -3.84 0.44
N SER A 153 21.93 -3.51 1.43
CA SER A 153 22.27 -4.42 2.53
C SER A 153 21.05 -4.65 3.44
N ILE A 154 21.08 -5.73 4.23
CA ILE A 154 20.01 -6.00 5.22
C ILE A 154 19.87 -4.85 6.22
N ALA A 155 20.98 -4.25 6.67
CA ALA A 155 20.96 -3.15 7.61
C ALA A 155 20.32 -1.88 7.01
N GLU A 156 20.64 -1.55 5.78
CA GLU A 156 20.02 -0.45 5.04
C GLU A 156 18.53 -0.72 4.82
N TYR A 157 18.17 -1.93 4.37
CA TYR A 157 16.78 -2.30 4.19
C TYR A 157 15.95 -2.11 5.47
N VAL A 158 16.41 -2.64 6.59
CA VAL A 158 15.68 -2.54 7.86
C VAL A 158 15.51 -1.08 8.30
N LYS A 159 16.49 -0.23 8.01
CA LYS A 159 16.44 1.21 8.29
C LYS A 159 15.42 1.93 7.38
N SER A 160 15.37 1.57 6.08
CA SER A 160 14.49 2.23 5.11
C SER A 160 13.09 1.59 5.05
N ALA A 161 12.94 0.31 5.42
CA ALA A 161 11.67 -0.41 5.39
C ALA A 161 10.78 -0.06 6.60
N THR A 162 10.65 1.23 6.86
CA THR A 162 9.74 1.86 7.82
C THR A 162 8.60 2.55 7.08
N LEU A 163 7.51 2.82 7.77
CA LEU A 163 6.28 3.33 7.15
C LEU A 163 6.34 4.85 6.99
N TRP A 164 6.15 5.32 5.77
CA TRP A 164 5.86 6.71 5.49
C TRP A 164 4.34 6.97 5.68
N PRO A 165 3.89 8.10 6.27
CA PRO A 165 4.69 9.23 6.77
C PRO A 165 5.05 9.14 8.28
N LEU A 166 4.84 7.98 8.93
CA LEU A 166 5.18 7.78 10.34
C LEU A 166 6.69 8.02 10.56
N ASP A 167 7.51 7.47 9.69
CA ASP A 167 8.91 7.85 9.52
C ASP A 167 9.05 8.63 8.21
N PRO A 168 9.45 9.93 8.25
CA PRO A 168 9.63 10.72 7.03
C PRO A 168 10.68 10.17 6.06
N GLN A 169 11.58 9.28 6.52
CA GLN A 169 12.57 8.61 5.69
C GLN A 169 12.14 7.18 5.30
N GLY A 170 10.94 6.78 5.68
CA GLY A 170 10.40 5.47 5.39
C GLY A 170 10.08 5.29 3.90
N GLU A 171 10.36 4.10 3.39
CA GLU A 171 10.12 3.75 1.99
C GLU A 171 8.96 2.74 1.82
N LEU A 172 8.27 2.37 2.90
CA LEU A 172 7.07 1.56 2.85
C LEU A 172 5.80 2.41 2.91
N LEU A 173 4.80 2.03 2.12
CA LEU A 173 3.52 2.73 2.06
C LEU A 173 2.35 1.78 2.39
N ILE A 174 1.49 2.17 3.31
CA ILE A 174 0.19 1.55 3.52
C ILE A 174 -0.88 2.43 2.88
N ILE A 175 -1.67 1.83 2.00
CA ILE A 175 -2.86 2.44 1.41
C ILE A 175 -4.07 1.67 1.90
N GLY A 176 -4.94 2.31 2.67
CA GLY A 176 -6.21 1.72 3.08
C GLY A 176 -7.29 1.96 2.04
N ILE A 177 -8.11 0.95 1.71
CA ILE A 177 -9.26 1.16 0.84
C ILE A 177 -10.48 1.51 1.70
N CYS A 178 -11.00 2.71 1.51
CA CYS A 178 -12.27 3.14 2.08
C CYS A 178 -13.39 2.83 1.08
N GLU A 179 -14.11 1.74 1.33
CA GLU A 179 -15.06 1.16 0.39
C GLU A 179 -16.34 0.63 1.04
N SER A 180 -16.66 1.16 2.22
CA SER A 180 -17.90 0.83 2.92
C SER A 180 -18.48 2.03 3.67
N ALA A 181 -19.78 1.95 3.99
CA ALA A 181 -20.45 2.94 4.82
C ALA A 181 -19.85 3.02 6.23
N LEU A 182 -19.36 1.88 6.76
CA LEU A 182 -18.66 1.83 8.06
C LEU A 182 -17.30 2.50 7.98
N GLY A 183 -16.49 2.15 6.97
CA GLY A 183 -15.18 2.77 6.72
C GLY A 183 -15.30 4.28 6.57
N LEU A 184 -16.24 4.77 5.74
CA LEU A 184 -16.50 6.21 5.60
C LEU A 184 -16.87 6.89 6.92
N ARG A 185 -17.66 6.24 7.76
CA ARG A 185 -18.07 6.79 9.07
C ARG A 185 -16.88 6.93 10.01
N ASN A 186 -16.02 5.91 10.04
CA ASN A 186 -14.91 5.80 10.98
C ASN A 186 -13.61 6.45 10.45
N LEU A 187 -13.56 6.82 9.17
CA LEU A 187 -12.35 7.36 8.54
C LEU A 187 -11.72 8.54 9.30
N PRO A 188 -12.49 9.53 9.81
CA PRO A 188 -11.93 10.62 10.59
C PRO A 188 -11.19 10.13 11.85
N ASP A 189 -11.77 9.17 12.57
CA ASP A 189 -11.19 8.62 13.78
C ASP A 189 -9.93 7.79 13.47
N ILE A 190 -9.97 6.99 12.39
CA ILE A 190 -8.81 6.22 11.92
C ILE A 190 -7.65 7.17 11.60
N LEU A 191 -7.86 8.19 10.76
CA LEU A 191 -6.81 9.10 10.32
C LEU A 191 -6.28 10.02 11.45
N SER A 192 -7.12 10.31 12.45
CA SER A 192 -6.69 11.11 13.61
C SER A 192 -5.84 10.30 14.58
N GLN A 193 -6.18 9.02 14.84
CA GLN A 193 -5.60 8.21 15.90
C GLN A 193 -4.49 7.29 15.42
N VAL A 194 -4.54 6.81 14.17
CA VAL A 194 -3.54 5.89 13.62
C VAL A 194 -2.59 6.64 12.69
N LYS A 195 -1.32 6.65 13.05
CA LYS A 195 -0.25 7.18 12.18
C LYS A 195 0.38 6.05 11.39
N GLY A 196 0.80 6.33 10.15
CA GLY A 196 1.41 5.32 9.27
C GLY A 196 0.50 4.81 8.15
N ILE A 197 -0.77 5.26 8.08
CA ILE A 197 -1.58 5.15 6.87
C ILE A 197 -1.15 6.28 5.94
N GLY A 198 -0.46 5.93 4.86
CA GLY A 198 0.17 6.92 4.00
C GLY A 198 -0.73 7.45 2.89
N ALA A 199 -1.78 6.71 2.52
CA ALA A 199 -2.81 7.17 1.57
C ALA A 199 -4.12 6.40 1.77
N VAL A 200 -5.20 6.91 1.18
CA VAL A 200 -6.50 6.25 1.12
C VAL A 200 -6.92 6.10 -0.35
N LEU A 201 -7.26 4.88 -0.75
CA LEU A 201 -7.92 4.62 -2.03
C LEU A 201 -9.43 4.52 -1.80
N VAL A 202 -10.22 5.07 -2.72
CA VAL A 202 -11.67 4.87 -2.69
C VAL A 202 -12.03 3.67 -3.56
N GLY A 203 -12.75 2.70 -3.00
CA GLY A 203 -13.30 1.54 -3.72
C GLY A 203 -14.79 1.76 -4.09
N PRO A 204 -15.12 2.42 -5.22
CA PRO A 204 -16.50 2.82 -5.51
C PRO A 204 -17.45 1.64 -5.74
N GLY A 205 -16.93 0.48 -6.16
CA GLY A 205 -17.72 -0.75 -6.38
C GLY A 205 -18.30 -1.29 -5.07
N ASP A 206 -17.42 -1.58 -4.11
CA ASP A 206 -17.79 -2.09 -2.79
C ASP A 206 -18.50 -1.02 -1.96
N LEU A 207 -18.12 0.25 -2.09
CA LEU A 207 -18.83 1.37 -1.46
C LEU A 207 -20.30 1.41 -1.93
N ALA A 208 -20.55 1.28 -3.23
CA ALA A 208 -21.90 1.23 -3.77
C ALA A 208 -22.66 0.02 -3.21
N ALA A 209 -22.03 -1.16 -3.17
CA ALA A 209 -22.65 -2.36 -2.60
C ALA A 209 -22.98 -2.18 -1.12
N SER A 210 -22.06 -1.63 -0.34
CA SER A 210 -22.25 -1.33 1.09
C SER A 210 -23.38 -0.31 1.36
N LEU A 211 -23.64 0.60 0.41
CA LEU A 211 -24.74 1.56 0.46
C LEU A 211 -26.08 0.98 -0.07
N GLY A 212 -26.14 -0.31 -0.39
CA GLY A 212 -27.33 -0.95 -0.96
C GLY A 212 -27.55 -0.63 -2.45
N LEU A 213 -26.52 -0.15 -3.13
CA LEU A 213 -26.54 0.32 -4.52
C LEU A 213 -25.61 -0.51 -5.42
N ALA A 214 -25.45 -1.81 -5.14
CA ALA A 214 -24.56 -2.71 -5.88
C ALA A 214 -24.69 -2.53 -7.40
N GLY A 215 -23.54 -2.37 -8.08
CA GLY A 215 -23.45 -2.13 -9.52
C GLY A 215 -23.82 -0.71 -9.98
N LYS A 216 -24.16 0.21 -9.07
CA LYS A 216 -24.58 1.59 -9.40
C LYS A 216 -23.52 2.61 -8.93
N MET A 217 -22.28 2.45 -9.35
CA MET A 217 -21.17 3.32 -8.92
C MET A 217 -21.37 4.81 -9.23
N ASN A 218 -22.09 5.13 -10.32
CA ASN A 218 -22.41 6.52 -10.72
C ASN A 218 -23.70 7.05 -10.08
N HIS A 219 -24.22 6.40 -9.02
CA HIS A 219 -25.38 6.91 -8.31
C HIS A 219 -24.99 8.14 -7.48
N PRO A 220 -25.81 9.23 -7.44
CA PRO A 220 -25.47 10.47 -6.71
C PRO A 220 -25.06 10.27 -5.24
N THR A 221 -25.65 9.27 -4.57
CA THR A 221 -25.28 8.91 -3.19
C THR A 221 -23.86 8.36 -3.11
N VAL A 222 -23.44 7.56 -4.09
CA VAL A 222 -22.08 7.00 -4.14
C VAL A 222 -21.08 8.10 -4.46
N GLU A 223 -21.36 8.94 -5.46
CA GLU A 223 -20.53 10.09 -5.80
C GLU A 223 -20.34 11.04 -4.61
N SER A 224 -21.43 11.34 -3.89
CA SER A 224 -21.36 12.14 -2.66
C SER A 224 -20.49 11.50 -1.59
N ALA A 225 -20.54 10.17 -1.43
CA ALA A 225 -19.71 9.44 -0.49
C ALA A 225 -18.22 9.49 -0.89
N VAL A 226 -17.90 9.32 -2.18
CA VAL A 226 -16.55 9.46 -2.73
C VAL A 226 -15.99 10.85 -2.45
N MET A 227 -16.76 11.89 -2.75
CA MET A 227 -16.35 13.29 -2.49
C MET A 227 -16.11 13.54 -1.00
N LYS A 228 -16.94 12.94 -0.14
CA LYS A 228 -16.79 13.07 1.31
C LYS A 228 -15.50 12.37 1.81
N ILE A 229 -15.17 11.19 1.30
CA ILE A 229 -13.89 10.53 1.62
C ILE A 229 -12.72 11.43 1.23
N GLY A 230 -12.71 11.96 0.01
CA GLY A 230 -11.66 12.87 -0.46
C GLY A 230 -11.53 14.12 0.42
N GLN A 231 -12.66 14.72 0.86
CA GLN A 231 -12.62 15.86 1.76
C GLN A 231 -12.06 15.52 3.15
N ILE A 232 -12.45 14.37 3.72
CA ILE A 232 -11.89 13.89 4.99
C ILE A 232 -10.39 13.71 4.86
N CYS A 233 -9.92 13.01 3.82
CA CYS A 233 -8.48 12.80 3.61
C CYS A 233 -7.73 14.14 3.52
N LYS A 234 -8.27 15.11 2.79
CA LYS A 234 -7.70 16.46 2.70
C LYS A 234 -7.62 17.16 4.05
N ASP A 235 -8.68 17.07 4.87
CA ASP A 235 -8.74 17.70 6.20
C ASP A 235 -7.69 17.12 7.16
N TYR A 236 -7.31 15.86 6.98
CA TYR A 236 -6.28 15.19 7.77
C TYR A 236 -4.89 15.17 7.10
N GLY A 237 -4.73 15.77 5.93
CA GLY A 237 -3.46 15.84 5.21
C GLY A 237 -2.99 14.48 4.68
N VAL A 238 -3.92 13.55 4.41
CA VAL A 238 -3.61 12.22 3.86
C VAL A 238 -3.97 12.21 2.37
N PRO A 239 -3.04 11.81 1.49
CA PRO A 239 -3.32 11.63 0.07
C PRO A 239 -4.50 10.69 -0.18
N ALA A 240 -5.32 11.00 -1.21
CA ALA A 240 -6.46 10.17 -1.61
C ALA A 240 -6.49 9.96 -3.13
N ALA A 241 -7.00 8.79 -3.57
CA ALA A 241 -7.19 8.41 -4.97
C ALA A 241 -8.55 7.73 -5.20
#